data_2a73e0a140d20ec8ef0f8100be6e988c
#
_entry.id   2a73e0a140d20ec8ef0f8100be6e988c
#
_cell.length_a   1.000
_cell.length_b   1.000
_cell.length_c   1.000
_cell.angle_alpha   90.00
_cell.angle_beta   90.00
_cell.angle_gamma   90.00
#
_symmetry.space_group_name_H-M   'P 1'
#
loop_
_entity.id
_entity.type
_entity.pdbx_description
1 polymer ?
#
loop_
_entity_poly.entity_id
_entity_poly.type
_entity_poly.pdbx_seq_one_letter_code
_entity_poly.pdbx_strand_id
1 'polypeptide(L)'
;MTDRKGAIYEGREGLNPIKEEMAKITNANHEKGSLSEVIKGADVFIGVSAPGTLTPDMVRTMAKDPIIFACANPTPEIFPDEAKAAGAAVVSTGRSDYPNQVNNVLCFPGIFRGALDVRASDINDEMKIAAAYAIAGLVSDEELCADYILPAAFDSRVKDAVAKATAEAAIRSGVARI
;
A
#
# COMPACT_ATOMS: atom_id res chain seq x y z
N MET A 1 -2.68 -13.48 -0.52
CA MET A 1 -3.67 -12.63 -1.24
C MET A 1 -5.04 -13.27 -1.16
N THR A 2 -6.13 -12.48 -1.07
CA THR A 2 -7.52 -12.98 -1.02
C THR A 2 -8.41 -12.23 -2.03
N ASP A 3 -9.49 -12.86 -2.46
CA ASP A 3 -10.60 -12.24 -3.17
C ASP A 3 -11.94 -12.61 -2.52
N ARG A 4 -13.08 -12.29 -3.17
CA ARG A 4 -14.42 -12.59 -2.63
C ARG A 4 -14.67 -14.07 -2.30
N LYS A 5 -13.90 -14.99 -2.89
CA LYS A 5 -14.01 -16.43 -2.67
C LYS A 5 -13.00 -16.96 -1.64
N GLY A 6 -12.17 -16.07 -1.07
CA GLY A 6 -11.15 -16.42 -0.08
C GLY A 6 -9.73 -16.38 -0.63
N ALA A 7 -8.84 -17.15 -0.04
CA ALA A 7 -7.42 -17.18 -0.38
C ALA A 7 -7.16 -17.55 -1.83
N ILE A 8 -6.20 -16.86 -2.44
CA ILE A 8 -5.67 -17.19 -3.77
C ILE A 8 -4.46 -18.12 -3.56
N TYR A 9 -4.50 -19.29 -4.17
CA TYR A 9 -3.45 -20.30 -4.09
C TYR A 9 -3.33 -21.03 -5.43
N GLU A 10 -2.20 -21.62 -5.68
CA GLU A 10 -1.94 -22.36 -6.91
C GLU A 10 -2.86 -23.58 -7.05
N GLY A 11 -3.52 -23.72 -8.20
CA GLY A 11 -4.50 -24.78 -8.44
C GLY A 11 -5.91 -24.47 -7.94
N ARG A 12 -6.22 -23.26 -7.44
CA ARG A 12 -7.60 -22.88 -7.13
C ARG A 12 -8.41 -22.71 -8.41
N GLU A 13 -9.56 -23.34 -8.48
CA GLU A 13 -10.46 -23.25 -9.64
C GLU A 13 -11.03 -21.82 -9.84
N GLY A 14 -11.20 -21.43 -11.10
CA GLY A 14 -11.84 -20.17 -11.49
C GLY A 14 -10.99 -18.92 -11.24
N LEU A 15 -9.69 -19.06 -11.20
CA LEU A 15 -8.76 -17.92 -11.25
C LEU A 15 -8.69 -17.36 -12.68
N ASN A 16 -8.53 -16.04 -12.79
CA ASN A 16 -8.13 -15.43 -14.05
C ASN A 16 -6.60 -15.49 -14.21
N PRO A 17 -6.04 -15.24 -15.41
CA PRO A 17 -4.59 -15.36 -15.65
C PRO A 17 -3.72 -14.58 -14.66
N ILE A 18 -4.12 -13.35 -14.31
CA ILE A 18 -3.36 -12.52 -13.34
C ILE A 18 -3.36 -13.16 -11.95
N LYS A 19 -4.50 -13.70 -11.50
CA LYS A 19 -4.57 -14.39 -10.21
C LYS A 19 -3.81 -15.73 -10.21
N GLU A 20 -3.77 -16.43 -11.34
CA GLU A 20 -2.93 -17.62 -11.49
C GLU A 20 -1.44 -17.29 -11.38
N GLU A 21 -1.01 -16.19 -11.98
CA GLU A 21 0.35 -15.67 -11.84
C GLU A 21 0.65 -15.28 -10.39
N MET A 22 -0.25 -14.51 -9.75
CA MET A 22 -0.10 -14.13 -8.36
C MET A 22 -0.10 -15.32 -7.40
N ALA A 23 -0.84 -16.39 -7.69
CA ALA A 23 -0.86 -17.61 -6.90
C ALA A 23 0.50 -18.32 -6.86
N LYS A 24 1.32 -18.19 -7.93
CA LYS A 24 2.66 -18.78 -8.00
C LYS A 24 3.71 -18.06 -7.16
N ILE A 25 3.52 -16.76 -6.94
CA ILE A 25 4.50 -15.91 -6.24
C ILE A 25 4.04 -15.48 -4.85
N THR A 26 2.81 -15.82 -4.46
CA THR A 26 2.26 -15.53 -3.14
C THR A 26 1.73 -16.82 -2.50
N ASN A 27 1.43 -16.76 -1.19
CA ASN A 27 0.83 -17.88 -0.46
C ASN A 27 1.63 -19.18 -0.56
N ALA A 28 2.93 -19.10 -0.28
CA ALA A 28 3.85 -20.25 -0.35
C ALA A 28 3.42 -21.47 0.48
N ASN A 29 2.61 -21.27 1.51
CA ASN A 29 2.07 -22.33 2.37
C ASN A 29 0.77 -22.95 1.82
N HIS A 30 0.28 -22.49 0.67
CA HIS A 30 -0.98 -22.92 0.06
C HIS A 30 -2.18 -22.85 1.02
N GLU A 31 -2.22 -21.83 1.87
CA GLU A 31 -3.32 -21.60 2.80
C GLU A 31 -4.63 -21.40 2.04
N LYS A 32 -5.70 -21.96 2.58
CA LYS A 32 -7.05 -21.96 2.02
C LYS A 32 -8.03 -21.40 3.03
N GLY A 33 -9.14 -20.88 2.54
CA GLY A 33 -10.22 -20.38 3.42
C GLY A 33 -10.61 -18.93 3.09
N SER A 34 -11.55 -18.44 3.86
CA SER A 34 -12.03 -17.06 3.83
C SER A 34 -10.99 -16.08 4.36
N LEU A 35 -11.21 -14.77 4.17
CA LEU A 35 -10.37 -13.74 4.78
C LEU A 35 -10.26 -13.92 6.30
N SER A 36 -11.38 -14.22 6.97
CA SER A 36 -11.41 -14.39 8.43
C SER A 36 -10.60 -15.58 8.95
N GLU A 37 -10.35 -16.56 8.08
CA GLU A 37 -9.52 -17.72 8.42
C GLU A 37 -8.03 -17.44 8.19
N VAL A 38 -7.68 -16.84 7.04
CA VAL A 38 -6.27 -16.65 6.64
C VAL A 38 -5.64 -15.38 7.22
N ILE A 39 -6.42 -14.47 7.79
CA ILE A 39 -5.89 -13.27 8.44
C ILE A 39 -5.31 -13.54 9.84
N LYS A 40 -5.62 -14.68 10.41
CA LYS A 40 -5.16 -15.04 11.76
C LYS A 40 -3.64 -15.06 11.82
N GLY A 41 -3.08 -14.31 12.77
CA GLY A 41 -1.64 -14.18 12.94
C GLY A 41 -0.93 -13.36 11.85
N ALA A 42 -1.64 -12.71 10.95
CA ALA A 42 -1.04 -11.82 9.97
C ALA A 42 -0.56 -10.50 10.62
N ASP A 43 0.63 -10.03 10.24
CA ASP A 43 1.20 -8.78 10.74
C ASP A 43 0.61 -7.55 10.06
N VAL A 44 0.25 -7.67 8.77
CA VAL A 44 -0.20 -6.56 7.95
C VAL A 44 -1.44 -6.93 7.15
N PHE A 45 -2.44 -6.06 7.16
CA PHE A 45 -3.58 -6.10 6.24
C PHE A 45 -3.50 -4.94 5.25
N ILE A 46 -3.63 -5.23 3.95
CA ILE A 46 -3.75 -4.24 2.89
C ILE A 46 -5.06 -4.49 2.16
N GLY A 47 -6.03 -3.61 2.37
CA GLY A 47 -7.35 -3.67 1.74
C GLY A 47 -7.44 -2.72 0.54
N VAL A 48 -7.84 -3.26 -0.61
CA VAL A 48 -8.20 -2.53 -1.84
C VAL A 48 -9.52 -3.08 -2.37
N SER A 49 -10.49 -3.27 -1.49
CA SER A 49 -11.68 -4.08 -1.74
C SER A 49 -12.98 -3.29 -1.56
N ALA A 50 -13.70 -3.52 -0.50
CA ALA A 50 -15.02 -2.95 -0.26
C ALA A 50 -15.23 -2.57 1.21
N PRO A 51 -16.13 -1.62 1.49
CA PRO A 51 -16.46 -1.23 2.86
C PRO A 51 -16.83 -2.42 3.75
N GLY A 52 -16.35 -2.40 5.00
CA GLY A 52 -16.72 -3.39 6.02
C GLY A 52 -16.17 -4.80 5.78
N THR A 53 -15.21 -4.98 4.85
CA THR A 53 -14.61 -6.29 4.57
C THR A 53 -13.75 -6.77 5.74
N LEU A 54 -13.10 -5.87 6.47
CA LEU A 54 -12.34 -6.16 7.67
C LEU A 54 -13.18 -5.82 8.91
N THR A 55 -13.33 -6.76 9.82
CA THR A 55 -14.09 -6.56 11.07
C THR A 55 -13.17 -6.41 12.27
N PRO A 56 -13.61 -5.76 13.38
CA PRO A 56 -12.84 -5.70 14.62
C PRO A 56 -12.45 -7.08 15.16
N ASP A 57 -13.30 -8.09 14.99
CA ASP A 57 -12.99 -9.46 15.43
C ASP A 57 -11.86 -10.08 14.60
N MET A 58 -11.80 -9.82 13.29
CA MET A 58 -10.68 -10.23 12.45
C MET A 58 -9.39 -9.56 12.91
N VAL A 59 -9.40 -8.25 13.19
CA VAL A 59 -8.22 -7.52 13.69
C VAL A 59 -7.69 -8.14 14.98
N ARG A 60 -8.56 -8.52 15.91
CA ARG A 60 -8.16 -9.18 17.17
C ARG A 60 -7.47 -10.54 16.97
N THR A 61 -7.67 -11.19 15.83
CA THR A 61 -7.03 -12.46 15.50
C THR A 61 -5.69 -12.31 14.77
N MET A 62 -5.34 -11.11 14.34
CA MET A 62 -4.05 -10.81 13.72
C MET A 62 -2.89 -10.97 14.71
N ALA A 63 -1.67 -10.82 14.25
CA ALA A 63 -0.49 -10.78 15.10
C ALA A 63 -0.54 -9.60 16.10
N LYS A 64 0.37 -9.61 17.06
CA LYS A 64 0.52 -8.51 18.00
C LYS A 64 0.90 -7.21 17.25
N ASP A 65 0.26 -6.11 17.60
CA ASP A 65 0.52 -4.77 17.06
C ASP A 65 0.38 -4.71 15.51
N PRO A 66 -0.74 -5.17 14.91
CA PRO A 66 -0.87 -5.28 13.47
C PRO A 66 -0.97 -3.92 12.79
N ILE A 67 -0.53 -3.86 11.53
CA ILE A 67 -0.60 -2.69 10.65
C ILE A 67 -1.74 -2.87 9.65
N ILE A 68 -2.60 -1.84 9.52
CA ILE A 68 -3.78 -1.90 8.66
C ILE A 68 -3.77 -0.75 7.65
N PHE A 69 -3.77 -1.09 6.36
CA PHE A 69 -4.03 -0.18 5.25
C PHE A 69 -5.41 -0.47 4.67
N ALA A 70 -6.42 0.30 5.06
CA ALA A 70 -7.80 0.18 4.60
C ALA A 70 -8.07 1.22 3.50
N CYS A 71 -7.76 0.87 2.25
CA CYS A 71 -7.67 1.81 1.13
C CYS A 71 -8.95 1.91 0.29
N ALA A 72 -10.03 1.19 0.61
CA ALA A 72 -11.31 1.32 -0.10
C ALA A 72 -11.87 2.75 0.06
N ASN A 73 -12.45 3.26 -1.03
CA ASN A 73 -12.96 4.63 -1.13
C ASN A 73 -14.43 4.64 -1.59
N PRO A 74 -15.29 5.51 -1.06
CA PRO A 74 -15.07 6.53 -0.01
C PRO A 74 -15.09 5.97 1.42
N THR A 75 -15.58 4.74 1.62
CA THR A 75 -15.66 4.08 2.93
C THR A 75 -14.62 2.97 2.99
N PRO A 76 -13.73 2.97 4.01
CA PRO A 76 -12.69 1.99 4.13
C PRO A 76 -13.23 0.59 4.51
N GLU A 77 -12.38 -0.43 4.40
CA GLU A 77 -12.69 -1.80 4.84
C GLU A 77 -12.99 -1.90 6.33
N ILE A 78 -12.38 -1.02 7.14
CA ILE A 78 -12.64 -0.79 8.56
C ILE A 78 -12.29 0.67 8.88
N PHE A 79 -13.03 1.32 9.78
CA PHE A 79 -12.67 2.64 10.24
C PHE A 79 -11.49 2.61 11.21
N PRO A 80 -10.60 3.63 11.19
CA PRO A 80 -9.44 3.70 12.07
C PRO A 80 -9.74 3.54 13.55
N ASP A 81 -10.81 4.17 14.02
CA ASP A 81 -11.21 4.10 15.43
C ASP A 81 -11.58 2.66 15.85
N GLU A 82 -12.31 1.94 14.97
CA GLU A 82 -12.68 0.53 15.19
C GLU A 82 -11.45 -0.39 15.16
N ALA A 83 -10.54 -0.17 14.20
CA ALA A 83 -9.33 -0.95 14.06
C ALA A 83 -8.38 -0.75 15.25
N LYS A 84 -8.18 0.50 15.70
CA LYS A 84 -7.38 0.82 16.89
C LYS A 84 -8.00 0.23 18.16
N ALA A 85 -9.32 0.35 18.33
CA ALA A 85 -10.03 -0.27 19.46
C ALA A 85 -9.92 -1.80 19.45
N ALA A 86 -9.71 -2.41 18.30
CA ALA A 86 -9.49 -3.85 18.16
C ALA A 86 -8.02 -4.27 18.35
N GLY A 87 -7.08 -3.32 18.51
CA GLY A 87 -5.67 -3.62 18.81
C GLY A 87 -4.69 -3.32 17.67
N ALA A 88 -5.12 -2.66 16.58
CA ALA A 88 -4.20 -2.24 15.53
C ALA A 88 -3.23 -1.16 16.02
N ALA A 89 -1.94 -1.35 15.79
CA ALA A 89 -0.89 -0.40 16.16
C ALA A 89 -0.84 0.79 15.19
N VAL A 90 -0.97 0.51 13.89
CA VAL A 90 -0.95 1.53 12.84
C VAL A 90 -2.15 1.34 11.93
N VAL A 91 -2.87 2.41 11.64
CA VAL A 91 -3.99 2.39 10.70
C VAL A 91 -3.83 3.52 9.68
N SER A 92 -4.04 3.19 8.43
CA SER A 92 -3.99 4.12 7.30
C SER A 92 -5.22 3.94 6.41
N THR A 93 -5.77 5.03 5.89
CA THR A 93 -6.92 5.03 4.96
C THR A 93 -6.75 6.07 3.86
N GLY A 94 -7.61 6.04 2.84
CA GLY A 94 -7.68 7.09 1.83
C GLY A 94 -8.33 8.40 2.31
N ARG A 95 -8.89 8.43 3.51
CA ARG A 95 -9.65 9.57 4.05
C ARG A 95 -8.73 10.66 4.61
N SER A 96 -9.08 11.92 4.34
CA SER A 96 -8.32 13.09 4.82
C SER A 96 -8.66 13.53 6.25
N ASP A 97 -9.70 12.96 6.83
CA ASP A 97 -10.14 13.25 8.20
C ASP A 97 -9.52 12.31 9.26
N TYR A 98 -8.62 11.42 8.82
CA TYR A 98 -7.84 10.54 9.69
C TYR A 98 -6.34 10.72 9.46
N PRO A 99 -5.48 10.40 10.44
CA PRO A 99 -4.03 10.36 10.24
C PRO A 99 -3.62 9.28 9.23
N ASN A 100 -2.38 9.37 8.75
CA ASN A 100 -1.81 8.44 7.78
C ASN A 100 -2.62 8.32 6.49
N GLN A 101 -3.05 9.44 5.92
CA GLN A 101 -3.81 9.43 4.67
C GLN A 101 -2.98 8.86 3.53
N VAL A 102 -3.39 7.72 2.97
CA VAL A 102 -2.87 7.19 1.69
C VAL A 102 -3.58 7.91 0.55
N ASN A 103 -2.87 8.81 -0.10
CA ASN A 103 -3.42 9.59 -1.20
C ASN A 103 -2.46 9.59 -2.39
N ASN A 104 -2.98 9.36 -3.58
CA ASN A 104 -2.22 9.39 -4.82
C ASN A 104 -1.48 10.71 -5.06
N VAL A 105 -1.95 11.82 -4.47
CA VAL A 105 -1.31 13.14 -4.57
C VAL A 105 0.13 13.15 -4.04
N LEU A 106 0.50 12.25 -3.15
CA LEU A 106 1.87 12.10 -2.67
C LEU A 106 2.83 11.68 -3.79
N CYS A 107 2.38 10.89 -4.73
CA CYS A 107 3.22 10.39 -5.82
C CYS A 107 3.00 11.16 -7.13
N PHE A 108 1.75 11.45 -7.47
CA PHE A 108 1.32 11.82 -8.82
C PHE A 108 2.03 13.04 -9.43
N PRO A 109 2.11 14.21 -8.77
CA PRO A 109 2.79 15.34 -9.40
C PRO A 109 4.29 15.06 -9.59
N GLY A 110 4.93 14.48 -8.59
CA GLY A 110 6.37 14.24 -8.56
C GLY A 110 6.83 13.21 -9.58
N ILE A 111 6.14 12.08 -9.71
CA ILE A 111 6.54 11.01 -10.63
C ILE A 111 6.48 11.46 -12.09
N PHE A 112 5.44 12.21 -12.47
CA PHE A 112 5.36 12.77 -13.82
C PHE A 112 6.39 13.87 -14.04
N ARG A 113 6.62 14.72 -13.05
CA ARG A 113 7.64 15.77 -13.15
C ARG A 113 9.03 15.16 -13.39
N GLY A 114 9.41 14.16 -12.59
CA GLY A 114 10.68 13.47 -12.77
C GLY A 114 10.82 12.76 -14.11
N ALA A 115 9.77 12.08 -14.56
CA ALA A 115 9.77 11.43 -15.86
C ALA A 115 9.91 12.43 -17.03
N LEU A 116 9.20 13.57 -16.97
CA LEU A 116 9.24 14.60 -18.00
C LEU A 116 10.59 15.34 -18.03
N ASP A 117 11.21 15.60 -16.89
CA ASP A 117 12.50 16.30 -16.79
C ASP A 117 13.61 15.58 -17.56
N VAL A 118 13.56 14.25 -17.57
CA VAL A 118 14.54 13.40 -18.29
C VAL A 118 13.96 12.81 -19.59
N ARG A 119 12.80 13.27 -20.03
CA ARG A 119 12.11 12.78 -21.23
C ARG A 119 11.99 11.25 -21.27
N ALA A 120 11.69 10.64 -20.13
CA ALA A 120 11.60 9.20 -20.02
C ALA A 120 10.59 8.62 -21.02
N SER A 121 10.94 7.48 -21.61
CA SER A 121 10.09 6.76 -22.57
C SER A 121 8.97 5.97 -21.91
N ASP A 122 9.13 5.70 -20.61
CA ASP A 122 8.20 4.90 -19.80
C ASP A 122 8.30 5.33 -18.33
N ILE A 123 7.30 4.95 -17.52
CA ILE A 123 7.35 4.98 -16.06
C ILE A 123 7.39 3.53 -15.57
N ASN A 124 8.60 3.00 -15.48
CA ASN A 124 8.84 1.60 -15.12
C ASN A 124 8.79 1.35 -13.61
N ASP A 125 8.94 0.09 -13.20
CA ASP A 125 8.85 -0.30 -11.80
C ASP A 125 9.98 0.26 -10.94
N GLU A 126 11.19 0.44 -11.47
CA GLU A 126 12.30 1.08 -10.76
C GLU A 126 11.96 2.52 -10.37
N MET A 127 11.30 3.26 -11.26
CA MET A 127 10.86 4.62 -11.00
C MET A 127 9.74 4.66 -9.94
N LYS A 128 8.78 3.72 -9.99
CA LYS A 128 7.71 3.61 -9.00
C LYS A 128 8.24 3.26 -7.61
N ILE A 129 9.19 2.33 -7.54
CA ILE A 129 9.86 1.94 -6.28
C ILE A 129 10.67 3.12 -5.73
N ALA A 130 11.42 3.82 -6.56
CA ALA A 130 12.17 5.00 -6.15
C ALA A 130 11.26 6.11 -5.59
N ALA A 131 10.11 6.34 -6.22
CA ALA A 131 9.10 7.28 -5.73
C ALA A 131 8.55 6.87 -4.35
N ALA A 132 8.27 5.58 -4.15
CA ALA A 132 7.79 5.06 -2.86
C ALA A 132 8.82 5.27 -1.74
N TYR A 133 10.09 4.96 -1.99
CA TYR A 133 11.18 5.22 -1.03
C TYR A 133 11.39 6.71 -0.77
N ALA A 134 11.25 7.56 -1.78
CA ALA A 134 11.36 9.00 -1.61
C ALA A 134 10.27 9.56 -0.69
N ILE A 135 9.03 9.06 -0.83
CA ILE A 135 7.92 9.45 0.06
C ILE A 135 8.18 8.96 1.48
N ALA A 136 8.54 7.70 1.66
CA ALA A 136 8.80 7.10 2.97
C ALA A 136 9.95 7.80 3.69
N GLY A 137 11.02 8.14 2.98
CA GLY A 137 12.20 8.81 3.55
C GLY A 137 12.02 10.27 3.95
N LEU A 138 10.84 10.86 3.70
CA LEU A 138 10.52 12.21 4.18
C LEU A 138 10.06 12.24 5.64
N VAL A 139 9.68 11.11 6.19
CA VAL A 139 9.39 10.95 7.61
C VAL A 139 10.67 10.52 8.31
N SER A 140 11.23 11.36 9.16
CA SER A 140 12.44 11.02 9.90
C SER A 140 12.16 10.02 11.03
N ASP A 141 13.20 9.35 11.52
CA ASP A 141 13.06 8.40 12.64
C ASP A 141 12.50 9.07 13.91
N GLU A 142 12.78 10.35 14.11
CA GLU A 142 12.26 11.12 15.25
C GLU A 142 10.78 11.49 15.09
N GLU A 143 10.30 11.65 13.84
CA GLU A 143 8.90 11.96 13.54
C GLU A 143 8.03 10.70 13.47
N LEU A 144 8.64 9.55 13.15
CA LEU A 144 7.94 8.29 12.91
C LEU A 144 7.17 7.82 14.14
N CYS A 145 5.84 7.74 14.02
CA CYS A 145 4.98 7.23 15.07
C CYS A 145 3.71 6.58 14.46
N ALA A 146 2.90 5.95 15.29
CA ALA A 146 1.70 5.23 14.84
C ALA A 146 0.72 6.09 14.01
N ASP A 147 0.69 7.39 14.24
CA ASP A 147 -0.19 8.34 13.57
C ASP A 147 0.52 9.21 12.52
N TYR A 148 1.81 8.98 12.28
CA TYR A 148 2.60 9.69 11.28
C TYR A 148 3.63 8.77 10.61
N ILE A 149 3.16 7.94 9.66
CA ILE A 149 3.99 7.05 8.84
C ILE A 149 4.16 7.55 7.40
N LEU A 150 3.41 8.58 7.03
CA LEU A 150 3.42 9.21 5.72
C LEU A 150 3.42 10.72 5.88
N PRO A 151 4.09 11.49 5.00
CA PRO A 151 3.98 12.95 4.99
C PRO A 151 2.54 13.38 4.68
N ALA A 152 2.16 14.57 5.15
CA ALA A 152 0.86 15.14 4.83
C ALA A 152 0.68 15.31 3.32
N ALA A 153 -0.57 15.20 2.83
CA ALA A 153 -0.90 15.25 1.40
C ALA A 153 -0.39 16.51 0.66
N PHE A 154 -0.24 17.63 1.40
CA PHE A 154 0.26 18.91 0.86
C PHE A 154 1.64 19.31 1.41
N ASP A 155 2.42 18.37 1.90
CA ASP A 155 3.80 18.63 2.30
C ASP A 155 4.62 19.04 1.07
N SER A 156 5.17 20.26 1.10
CA SER A 156 5.90 20.85 -0.02
C SER A 156 7.16 20.07 -0.44
N ARG A 157 7.73 19.29 0.48
CA ARG A 157 8.93 18.47 0.25
C ARG A 157 8.65 17.30 -0.70
N VAL A 158 7.42 16.78 -0.70
CA VAL A 158 7.06 15.52 -1.38
C VAL A 158 7.29 15.61 -2.89
N LYS A 159 6.76 16.65 -3.53
CA LYS A 159 6.85 16.80 -4.99
C LYS A 159 8.30 16.75 -5.50
N ASP A 160 9.18 17.49 -4.86
CA ASP A 160 10.56 17.63 -5.32
C ASP A 160 11.39 16.36 -5.00
N ALA A 161 11.16 15.72 -3.85
CA ALA A 161 11.80 14.47 -3.51
C ALA A 161 11.41 13.34 -4.47
N VAL A 162 10.12 13.20 -4.76
CA VAL A 162 9.61 12.19 -5.70
C VAL A 162 10.11 12.46 -7.11
N ALA A 163 10.08 13.72 -7.59
CA ALA A 163 10.55 14.07 -8.93
C ALA A 163 12.03 13.73 -9.11
N LYS A 164 12.87 14.10 -8.14
CA LYS A 164 14.30 13.80 -8.16
C LYS A 164 14.57 12.29 -8.21
N ALA A 165 13.98 11.53 -7.28
CA ALA A 165 14.17 10.08 -7.20
C ALA A 165 13.69 9.36 -8.47
N THR A 166 12.57 9.80 -9.04
CA THR A 166 12.02 9.26 -10.29
C THR A 166 12.96 9.54 -11.48
N ALA A 167 13.46 10.77 -11.63
CA ALA A 167 14.39 11.14 -12.69
C ALA A 167 15.69 10.32 -12.61
N GLU A 168 16.28 10.20 -11.41
CA GLU A 168 17.47 9.39 -11.19
C GLU A 168 17.24 7.90 -11.50
N ALA A 169 16.08 7.35 -11.14
CA ALA A 169 15.72 5.97 -11.49
C ALA A 169 15.53 5.78 -13.00
N ALA A 170 14.91 6.72 -13.69
CA ALA A 170 14.76 6.69 -15.14
C ALA A 170 16.12 6.68 -15.87
N ILE A 171 17.09 7.45 -15.38
CA ILE A 171 18.46 7.45 -15.92
C ILE A 171 19.13 6.10 -15.68
N ARG A 172 19.08 5.59 -14.44
CA ARG A 172 19.69 4.29 -14.09
C ARG A 172 19.11 3.12 -14.88
N SER A 173 17.80 3.12 -15.08
CA SER A 173 17.09 2.04 -15.82
C SER A 173 17.13 2.20 -17.34
N GLY A 174 17.79 3.26 -17.87
CA GLY A 174 18.02 3.45 -19.29
C GLY A 174 16.80 3.91 -20.09
N VAL A 175 15.73 4.38 -19.42
CA VAL A 175 14.53 4.90 -20.09
C VAL A 175 14.55 6.42 -20.31
N ALA A 176 15.54 7.14 -19.75
CA ALA A 176 15.76 8.56 -19.99
C ALA A 176 16.25 8.82 -21.42
N ARG A 177 15.92 10.01 -21.96
CA ARG A 177 16.31 10.44 -23.34
C ARG A 177 17.04 11.79 -23.33
N ILE A 178 17.88 12.01 -22.35
CA ILE A 178 18.75 13.17 -22.20
C ILE A 178 20.19 12.77 -22.36
#